data_c180d290e4d68b0427a4b2ed98691819
#
_entry.id   c180d290e4d68b0427a4b2ed98691819
#
_cell.length_a   1.000
_cell.length_b   1.000
_cell.length_c   1.000
_cell.angle_alpha   90.00
_cell.angle_beta   90.00
_cell.angle_gamma   90.00
#
_symmetry.space_group_name_H-M   'P 1'
#
loop_
_entity.id
_entity.type
_entity.pdbx_description
1 polymer ?
#
loop_
_entity_poly.entity_id
_entity_poly.type
_entity_poly.pdbx_seq_one_letter_code
_entity_poly.pdbx_strand_id
1 'polypeptide(L)'
;MNHDTFLEILNVPSPSGREEKMKAFIAQYLKKIGIVPIDAGYAGLYWEIGEGESLALVSAHIDQVSYTVERIDKEGYIYFQMPGIDARIAPGQEVSVWGKKELTGVVGMVPPHYLSQEERTRPVPRKKLFIDTGLAAEQVHQNVHIGDSCTWRYRSSRMLGTMLTGAGIDNRVSLYLSLLLTERLSSKSLPGRVRFIASTQEEGMMFGAAAATRLAFQSTEDVSFALIMDATFGLSHGVEDSAFPLGEGYTLGVGPILSKSHLHVMKEVSESLNLSYSLEPLTRSTGTEADIISLVGEGMPVILLSIPIRNMHSPVEVVDLNDVELSLKLLDTAFVEEKLWEA
;
A
#
# COMPACT_ATOMS: atom_id res chain seq x y z
N MET A 1 16.84 -8.36 8.57
CA MET A 1 15.70 -7.41 8.65
C MET A 1 15.08 -7.41 10.04
N ASN A 2 14.64 -6.25 10.53
CA ASN A 2 13.88 -6.17 11.79
C ASN A 2 12.39 -6.38 11.52
N HIS A 3 11.92 -7.62 11.62
CA HIS A 3 10.52 -7.99 11.39
C HIS A 3 9.55 -7.28 12.36
N ASP A 4 10.02 -6.83 13.52
CA ASP A 4 9.18 -6.12 14.49
C ASP A 4 8.77 -4.74 13.95
N THR A 5 9.67 -4.05 13.25
CA THR A 5 9.34 -2.78 12.59
C THR A 5 8.19 -2.94 11.58
N PHE A 6 8.19 -4.03 10.79
CA PHE A 6 7.08 -4.26 9.86
C PHE A 6 5.76 -4.52 10.58
N LEU A 7 5.79 -5.30 11.68
CA LEU A 7 4.60 -5.49 12.51
C LEU A 7 4.10 -4.18 13.15
N GLU A 8 5.02 -3.28 13.53
CA GLU A 8 4.65 -1.94 14.01
C GLU A 8 3.93 -1.13 12.91
N ILE A 9 4.49 -1.12 11.69
CA ILE A 9 3.87 -0.45 10.52
C ILE A 9 2.46 -0.99 10.26
N LEU A 10 2.28 -2.30 10.24
CA LEU A 10 0.98 -2.93 10.00
C LEU A 10 -0.08 -2.57 11.05
N ASN A 11 0.32 -2.23 12.27
CA ASN A 11 -0.59 -1.85 13.34
C ASN A 11 -0.93 -0.35 13.37
N VAL A 12 -0.36 0.47 12.46
CA VAL A 12 -0.72 1.89 12.34
C VAL A 12 -1.93 2.03 11.41
N PRO A 13 -3.08 2.52 11.88
CA PRO A 13 -4.22 2.73 11.01
C PRO A 13 -3.97 3.90 10.04
N SER A 14 -4.32 3.70 8.79
CA SER A 14 -4.09 4.68 7.71
C SER A 14 -5.18 4.54 6.62
N PRO A 15 -6.46 4.80 6.93
CA PRO A 15 -7.49 4.78 5.89
C PRO A 15 -7.28 5.90 4.89
N SER A 16 -7.59 5.67 3.62
CA SER A 16 -7.47 6.67 2.55
C SER A 16 -8.07 8.02 2.97
N GLY A 17 -7.27 9.09 2.81
CA GLY A 17 -7.63 10.45 3.20
C GLY A 17 -7.48 10.78 4.68
N ARG A 18 -6.94 9.85 5.50
CA ARG A 18 -6.65 10.06 6.94
C ARG A 18 -5.34 9.36 7.35
N GLU A 19 -4.27 9.67 6.64
CA GLU A 19 -2.97 9.01 6.78
C GLU A 19 -2.05 9.67 7.82
N GLU A 20 -2.54 10.62 8.62
CA GLU A 20 -1.72 11.43 9.54
C GLU A 20 -0.96 10.57 10.55
N LYS A 21 -1.55 9.46 11.02
CA LYS A 21 -0.89 8.55 11.97
C LYS A 21 0.29 7.84 11.31
N MET A 22 0.13 7.41 10.06
CA MET A 22 1.21 6.77 9.30
C MET A 22 2.30 7.77 8.96
N LYS A 23 1.95 8.98 8.52
CA LYS A 23 2.91 10.07 8.31
C LYS A 23 3.74 10.35 9.57
N ALA A 24 3.09 10.41 10.73
CA ALA A 24 3.78 10.62 12.00
C ALA A 24 4.73 9.46 12.35
N PHE A 25 4.33 8.22 12.09
CA PHE A 25 5.17 7.04 12.27
C PHE A 25 6.42 7.10 11.38
N ILE A 26 6.24 7.36 10.07
CA ILE A 26 7.33 7.48 9.11
C ILE A 26 8.30 8.59 9.52
N ALA A 27 7.79 9.77 9.89
CA ALA A 27 8.61 10.88 10.33
C ALA A 27 9.43 10.54 11.58
N GLN A 28 8.85 9.81 12.53
CA GLN A 28 9.56 9.34 13.72
C GLN A 28 10.64 8.31 13.38
N TYR A 29 10.34 7.39 12.45
CA TYR A 29 11.31 6.39 12.00
C TYR A 29 12.52 7.06 11.31
N LEU A 30 12.28 7.91 10.32
CA LEU A 30 13.32 8.61 9.57
C LEU A 30 14.18 9.51 10.46
N LYS A 31 13.59 10.15 11.46
CA LYS A 31 14.33 10.96 12.44
C LYS A 31 15.37 10.15 13.21
N LYS A 32 15.12 8.86 13.50
CA LYS A 32 16.09 7.99 14.19
C LYS A 32 17.35 7.75 13.36
N ILE A 33 17.25 7.83 12.04
CA ILE A 33 18.37 7.67 11.10
C ILE A 33 18.87 9.03 10.56
N GLY A 34 18.45 10.14 11.18
CA GLY A 34 18.94 11.49 10.85
C GLY A 34 18.29 12.15 9.64
N ILE A 35 17.21 11.59 9.11
CA ILE A 35 16.49 12.12 7.94
C ILE A 35 15.21 12.84 8.42
N VAL A 36 14.96 14.02 7.86
CA VAL A 36 13.76 14.81 8.13
C VAL A 36 12.88 14.82 6.88
N PRO A 37 11.75 14.13 6.88
CA PRO A 37 10.85 14.16 5.74
C PRO A 37 10.10 15.49 5.66
N ILE A 38 9.62 15.81 4.45
CA ILE A 38 8.79 16.96 4.16
C ILE A 38 7.34 16.50 4.04
N ASP A 39 6.44 17.10 4.82
CA ASP A 39 5.01 16.87 4.66
C ASP A 39 4.48 17.77 3.53
N ALA A 40 4.04 17.13 2.46
CA ALA A 40 3.49 17.77 1.27
C ALA A 40 1.94 17.79 1.27
N GLY A 41 1.32 17.67 2.43
CA GLY A 41 -0.13 17.69 2.59
C GLY A 41 -0.80 16.48 1.91
N TYR A 42 -1.66 16.73 0.93
CA TYR A 42 -2.34 15.66 0.17
C TYR A 42 -1.41 14.82 -0.72
N ALA A 43 -0.20 15.30 -0.99
CA ALA A 43 0.80 14.51 -1.73
C ALA A 43 1.45 13.41 -0.87
N GLY A 44 1.28 13.47 0.45
CA GLY A 44 1.92 12.54 1.38
C GLY A 44 3.17 13.10 2.03
N LEU A 45 4.12 12.24 2.36
CA LEU A 45 5.46 12.61 2.80
C LEU A 45 6.47 12.29 1.71
N TYR A 46 7.54 13.09 1.64
CA TYR A 46 8.71 12.70 0.88
C TYR A 46 10.01 13.03 1.64
N TRP A 47 11.07 12.31 1.30
CA TRP A 47 12.42 12.56 1.77
C TRP A 47 13.43 12.22 0.69
N GLU A 48 14.62 12.75 0.82
CA GLU A 48 15.67 12.57 -0.18
C GLU A 48 16.96 12.06 0.44
N ILE A 49 17.71 11.32 -0.37
CA ILE A 49 19.09 10.92 -0.12
C ILE A 49 19.90 11.07 -1.41
N GLY A 50 21.23 11.08 -1.27
CA GLY A 50 22.13 11.30 -2.39
C GLY A 50 22.27 12.77 -2.74
N GLU A 51 23.15 13.05 -3.71
CA GLU A 51 23.47 14.37 -4.22
C GLU A 51 23.50 14.34 -5.75
N GLY A 52 23.40 15.50 -6.41
CA GLY A 52 23.45 15.61 -7.87
C GLY A 52 22.21 16.28 -8.48
N GLU A 53 22.23 16.44 -9.80
CA GLU A 53 21.17 17.10 -10.56
C GLU A 53 20.03 16.11 -10.90
N SER A 54 20.39 14.90 -11.36
CA SER A 54 19.44 13.85 -11.69
C SER A 54 18.64 13.39 -10.48
N LEU A 55 17.35 13.17 -10.66
CA LEU A 55 16.41 12.75 -9.61
C LEU A 55 15.67 11.48 -10.02
N ALA A 56 15.78 10.44 -9.21
CA ALA A 56 14.91 9.28 -9.28
C ALA A 56 13.79 9.39 -8.24
N LEU A 57 12.56 9.04 -8.62
CA LEU A 57 11.43 8.95 -7.70
C LEU A 57 11.23 7.49 -7.29
N VAL A 58 10.96 7.23 -6.02
CA VAL A 58 10.56 5.92 -5.49
C VAL A 58 9.25 6.10 -4.76
N SER A 59 8.15 5.56 -5.29
CA SER A 59 6.81 5.74 -4.71
C SER A 59 6.25 4.44 -4.14
N ALA A 60 5.64 4.56 -2.97
CA ALA A 60 4.85 3.53 -2.32
C ALA A 60 3.73 4.18 -1.53
N HIS A 61 2.48 3.73 -1.73
CA HIS A 61 1.37 4.31 -0.99
C HIS A 61 1.31 3.83 0.46
N ILE A 62 0.75 4.68 1.32
CA ILE A 62 0.68 4.44 2.76
C ILE A 62 -0.74 4.27 3.29
N ASP A 63 -1.73 4.52 2.46
CA ASP A 63 -3.12 4.27 2.80
C ASP A 63 -3.49 2.79 2.66
N GLN A 64 -4.65 2.44 3.14
CA GLN A 64 -5.23 1.12 3.07
C GLN A 64 -6.70 1.21 2.73
N VAL A 65 -7.25 0.17 2.13
CA VAL A 65 -8.70 0.02 1.96
C VAL A 65 -9.42 0.17 3.30
N SER A 66 -10.58 0.81 3.29
CA SER A 66 -11.35 1.08 4.49
C SER A 66 -12.85 1.16 4.20
N TYR A 67 -13.64 1.10 5.26
CA TYR A 67 -15.07 1.45 5.15
C TYR A 67 -15.25 2.94 5.36
N THR A 68 -16.25 3.51 4.70
CA THR A 68 -16.67 4.91 4.88
C THR A 68 -18.11 4.97 5.35
N VAL A 69 -18.38 5.68 6.42
CA VAL A 69 -19.74 5.84 6.96
C VAL A 69 -20.64 6.50 5.92
N GLU A 70 -21.69 5.79 5.51
CA GLU A 70 -22.70 6.25 4.54
C GLU A 70 -23.90 6.88 5.22
N ARG A 71 -24.38 6.29 6.32
CA ARG A 71 -25.49 6.77 7.14
C ARG A 71 -25.49 6.12 8.52
N ILE A 72 -26.16 6.76 9.46
CA ILE A 72 -26.43 6.23 10.80
C ILE A 72 -27.95 6.23 10.96
N ASP A 73 -28.53 5.10 11.37
CA ASP A 73 -29.97 5.04 11.59
C ASP A 73 -30.37 5.58 12.97
N LYS A 74 -31.69 5.62 13.22
CA LYS A 74 -32.26 6.16 14.47
C LYS A 74 -31.93 5.28 15.71
N GLU A 75 -31.57 4.03 15.49
CA GLU A 75 -31.14 3.09 16.54
C GLU A 75 -29.63 3.16 16.79
N GLY A 76 -28.85 3.91 15.97
CA GLY A 76 -27.40 4.09 16.11
C GLY A 76 -26.57 3.07 15.33
N TYR A 77 -27.17 2.22 14.50
CA TYR A 77 -26.41 1.36 13.60
C TYR A 77 -25.79 2.17 12.45
N ILE A 78 -24.52 1.89 12.18
CA ILE A 78 -23.74 2.60 11.18
C ILE A 78 -23.70 1.76 9.89
N TYR A 79 -24.17 2.33 8.79
CA TYR A 79 -24.09 1.75 7.45
C TYR A 79 -22.92 2.39 6.69
N PHE A 80 -22.27 1.62 5.82
CA PHE A 80 -20.99 2.01 5.26
C PHE A 80 -20.83 1.62 3.79
N GLN A 81 -20.00 2.32 3.07
CA GLN A 81 -19.41 1.94 1.79
C GLN A 81 -18.11 1.21 2.04
N MET A 82 -17.68 0.37 1.08
CA MET A 82 -16.47 -0.44 1.19
C MET A 82 -15.85 -0.69 -0.19
N PRO A 83 -15.37 0.38 -0.87
CA PRO A 83 -14.76 0.23 -2.18
C PRO A 83 -13.54 -0.71 -2.08
N GLY A 84 -13.34 -1.53 -3.11
CA GLY A 84 -12.22 -2.48 -3.14
C GLY A 84 -12.36 -3.71 -2.23
N ILE A 85 -13.37 -3.77 -1.35
CA ILE A 85 -13.52 -4.84 -0.35
C ILE A 85 -14.73 -5.72 -0.68
N ASP A 86 -14.56 -7.04 -0.65
CA ASP A 86 -15.67 -7.99 -0.83
C ASP A 86 -16.58 -8.03 0.40
N ALA A 87 -17.89 -7.84 0.18
CA ALA A 87 -18.86 -7.82 1.26
C ALA A 87 -18.95 -9.15 2.04
N ARG A 88 -18.52 -10.27 1.46
CA ARG A 88 -18.51 -11.58 2.10
C ARG A 88 -17.57 -11.71 3.28
N ILE A 89 -16.48 -10.91 3.30
CA ILE A 89 -15.49 -10.95 4.38
C ILE A 89 -15.80 -10.00 5.53
N ALA A 90 -16.75 -9.09 5.37
CA ALA A 90 -17.05 -8.06 6.36
C ALA A 90 -17.81 -8.59 7.61
N PRO A 91 -18.80 -9.50 7.51
CA PRO A 91 -19.55 -9.97 8.68
C PRO A 91 -18.67 -10.60 9.75
N GLY A 92 -18.89 -10.20 11.00
CA GLY A 92 -18.15 -10.71 12.16
C GLY A 92 -16.80 -10.05 12.41
N GLN A 93 -16.37 -9.09 11.57
CA GLN A 93 -15.13 -8.36 11.79
C GLN A 93 -15.28 -7.27 12.85
N GLU A 94 -14.26 -7.13 13.70
CA GLU A 94 -14.11 -5.96 14.56
C GLU A 94 -13.53 -4.81 13.76
N VAL A 95 -14.04 -3.60 14.01
CA VAL A 95 -13.59 -2.38 13.34
C VAL A 95 -13.37 -1.24 14.33
N SER A 96 -12.42 -0.37 14.01
CA SER A 96 -12.30 0.95 14.63
C SER A 96 -13.02 1.96 13.76
N VAL A 97 -13.99 2.67 14.32
CA VAL A 97 -14.69 3.79 13.69
C VAL A 97 -14.00 5.08 14.10
N TRP A 98 -13.44 5.81 13.12
CA TRP A 98 -12.62 7.02 13.31
C TRP A 98 -13.47 8.30 13.24
N GLY A 99 -14.36 8.49 14.24
CA GLY A 99 -15.12 9.70 14.41
C GLY A 99 -14.39 10.78 15.22
N LYS A 100 -15.12 11.59 16.02
CA LYS A 100 -14.50 12.53 16.96
C LYS A 100 -13.54 11.86 17.94
N LYS A 101 -13.82 10.64 18.31
CA LYS A 101 -12.95 9.72 19.02
C LYS A 101 -13.04 8.34 18.37
N GLU A 102 -12.03 7.52 18.54
CA GLU A 102 -12.07 6.14 18.13
C GLU A 102 -13.15 5.36 18.91
N LEU A 103 -14.02 4.68 18.18
CA LEU A 103 -14.99 3.75 18.73
C LEU A 103 -14.70 2.35 18.22
N THR A 104 -14.91 1.34 19.07
CA THR A 104 -14.92 -0.06 18.62
C THR A 104 -16.32 -0.42 18.13
N GLY A 105 -16.40 -1.12 17.01
CA GLY A 105 -17.64 -1.69 16.51
C GLY A 105 -17.41 -3.09 15.96
N VAL A 106 -18.50 -3.79 15.72
CA VAL A 106 -18.51 -5.10 15.04
C VAL A 106 -19.41 -5.03 13.81
N VAL A 107 -18.98 -5.65 12.72
CA VAL A 107 -19.82 -5.73 11.53
C VAL A 107 -20.86 -6.82 11.70
N GLY A 108 -22.11 -6.40 11.82
CA GLY A 108 -23.28 -7.27 11.98
C GLY A 108 -24.04 -7.48 10.68
N MET A 109 -24.83 -8.52 10.67
CA MET A 109 -25.83 -8.82 9.65
C MET A 109 -27.07 -9.44 10.30
N VAL A 110 -28.18 -9.50 9.57
CA VAL A 110 -29.37 -10.22 10.03
C VAL A 110 -29.03 -11.70 10.25
N PRO A 111 -29.28 -12.25 11.45
CA PRO A 111 -28.98 -13.66 11.76
C PRO A 111 -29.64 -14.62 10.77
N PRO A 112 -28.97 -15.71 10.37
CA PRO A 112 -29.51 -16.64 9.35
C PRO A 112 -30.89 -17.23 9.65
N HIS A 113 -31.22 -17.41 10.92
CA HIS A 113 -32.55 -17.97 11.32
C HIS A 113 -33.71 -16.99 11.11
N TYR A 114 -33.45 -15.71 10.88
CA TYR A 114 -34.48 -14.72 10.47
C TYR A 114 -34.58 -14.57 8.95
N LEU A 115 -33.69 -15.23 8.19
CA LEU A 115 -33.69 -15.19 6.73
C LEU A 115 -34.54 -16.33 6.15
N SER A 116 -35.18 -16.08 5.00
CA SER A 116 -35.81 -17.09 4.19
C SER A 116 -34.81 -18.14 3.70
N GLN A 117 -35.27 -19.31 3.28
CA GLN A 117 -34.38 -20.33 2.73
C GLN A 117 -33.62 -19.86 1.51
N GLU A 118 -34.22 -19.04 0.65
CA GLU A 118 -33.59 -18.45 -0.52
C GLU A 118 -32.50 -17.44 -0.13
N GLU A 119 -32.76 -16.57 0.85
CA GLU A 119 -31.75 -15.56 1.30
C GLU A 119 -30.53 -16.22 1.95
N ARG A 120 -30.69 -17.38 2.61
CA ARG A 120 -29.55 -18.11 3.23
C ARG A 120 -28.55 -18.65 2.20
N THR A 121 -28.97 -18.87 0.96
CA THR A 121 -28.12 -19.42 -0.11
C THR A 121 -27.39 -18.33 -0.91
N ARG A 122 -27.68 -17.06 -0.64
CA ARG A 122 -27.05 -15.90 -1.33
C ARG A 122 -26.11 -15.15 -0.41
N PRO A 123 -25.03 -14.56 -0.95
CA PRO A 123 -24.20 -13.62 -0.18
C PRO A 123 -25.05 -12.48 0.38
N VAL A 124 -24.75 -12.06 1.59
CA VAL A 124 -25.43 -10.91 2.21
C VAL A 124 -25.06 -9.63 1.43
N PRO A 125 -26.06 -8.91 0.89
CA PRO A 125 -25.78 -7.65 0.20
C PRO A 125 -25.20 -6.63 1.18
N ARG A 126 -24.20 -5.86 0.76
CA ARG A 126 -23.59 -4.79 1.57
C ARG A 126 -24.63 -3.91 2.30
N LYS A 127 -25.70 -3.55 1.63
CA LYS A 127 -26.78 -2.70 2.18
C LYS A 127 -27.48 -3.30 3.42
N LYS A 128 -27.32 -4.60 3.69
CA LYS A 128 -27.83 -5.30 4.86
C LYS A 128 -26.77 -5.47 5.95
N LEU A 129 -25.54 -5.03 5.72
CA LEU A 129 -24.48 -5.01 6.73
C LEU A 129 -24.52 -3.68 7.49
N PHE A 130 -24.16 -3.73 8.76
CA PHE A 130 -24.09 -2.55 9.62
C PHE A 130 -22.97 -2.73 10.65
N ILE A 131 -22.46 -1.63 11.19
CA ILE A 131 -21.54 -1.65 12.33
C ILE A 131 -22.37 -1.35 13.59
N ASP A 132 -22.24 -2.21 14.57
CA ASP A 132 -22.79 -2.06 15.90
C ASP A 132 -21.65 -1.69 16.87
N THR A 133 -21.76 -0.56 17.53
CA THR A 133 -20.79 -0.07 18.52
C THR A 133 -21.21 -0.40 19.95
N GLY A 134 -22.39 -0.96 20.17
CA GLY A 134 -22.95 -1.20 21.50
C GLY A 134 -23.32 0.06 22.27
N LEU A 135 -23.22 1.24 21.65
CA LEU A 135 -23.54 2.54 22.28
C LEU A 135 -25.00 2.92 22.02
N ALA A 136 -25.56 3.74 22.90
CA ALA A 136 -26.86 4.38 22.64
C ALA A 136 -26.78 5.26 21.39
N ALA A 137 -27.88 5.32 20.60
CA ALA A 137 -27.94 6.05 19.34
C ALA A 137 -27.46 7.50 19.46
N GLU A 138 -27.84 8.21 20.52
CA GLU A 138 -27.41 9.58 20.79
C GLU A 138 -25.90 9.71 20.90
N GLN A 139 -25.23 8.75 21.53
CA GLN A 139 -23.77 8.73 21.69
C GLN A 139 -23.08 8.47 20.35
N VAL A 140 -23.67 7.59 19.49
CA VAL A 140 -23.16 7.36 18.14
C VAL A 140 -23.27 8.64 17.31
N HIS A 141 -24.45 9.26 17.24
CA HIS A 141 -24.68 10.49 16.50
C HIS A 141 -23.82 11.68 16.97
N GLN A 142 -23.44 11.73 18.24
CA GLN A 142 -22.54 12.75 18.77
C GLN A 142 -21.08 12.57 18.34
N ASN A 143 -20.67 11.34 18.07
CA ASN A 143 -19.27 10.99 17.81
C ASN A 143 -18.95 10.61 16.37
N VAL A 144 -19.91 10.09 15.63
CA VAL A 144 -19.71 9.56 14.25
C VAL A 144 -20.53 10.38 13.26
N HIS A 145 -19.92 10.68 12.11
CA HIS A 145 -20.55 11.44 11.03
C HIS A 145 -20.42 10.70 9.71
N ILE A 146 -21.26 11.05 8.75
CA ILE A 146 -21.13 10.59 7.36
C ILE A 146 -19.76 11.02 6.84
N GLY A 147 -19.07 10.11 6.17
CA GLY A 147 -17.71 10.31 5.67
C GLY A 147 -16.60 9.92 6.64
N ASP A 148 -16.91 9.54 7.88
CA ASP A 148 -15.92 8.98 8.79
C ASP A 148 -15.45 7.61 8.29
N SER A 149 -14.15 7.32 8.48
CA SER A 149 -13.55 6.07 8.05
C SER A 149 -13.67 5.00 9.14
N CYS A 150 -13.69 3.71 8.71
CA CYS A 150 -13.59 2.58 9.62
C CYS A 150 -12.54 1.60 9.10
N THR A 151 -11.64 1.15 9.96
CA THR A 151 -10.59 0.17 9.63
C THR A 151 -10.77 -1.10 10.42
N TRP A 152 -10.29 -2.23 9.89
CA TRP A 152 -10.25 -3.48 10.66
C TRP A 152 -9.38 -3.35 11.91
N ARG A 153 -9.79 -4.02 12.97
CA ARG A 153 -9.03 -4.13 14.23
C ARG A 153 -8.19 -5.41 14.27
N TYR A 154 -7.79 -5.90 13.14
CA TYR A 154 -6.93 -7.07 13.06
C TYR A 154 -5.53 -6.75 13.58
N ARG A 155 -4.97 -7.65 14.39
CA ARG A 155 -3.57 -7.55 14.80
C ARG A 155 -2.71 -8.36 13.85
N SER A 156 -1.70 -7.72 13.29
CA SER A 156 -0.68 -8.40 12.52
C SER A 156 0.04 -9.43 13.38
N SER A 157 0.43 -10.54 12.79
CA SER A 157 1.11 -11.61 13.48
C SER A 157 2.09 -12.36 12.60
N ARG A 158 3.08 -12.97 13.24
CA ARG A 158 3.98 -13.89 12.57
C ARG A 158 3.29 -15.21 12.34
N MET A 159 3.51 -15.78 11.17
CA MET A 159 3.15 -17.14 10.83
C MET A 159 4.41 -18.03 10.89
N LEU A 160 4.34 -19.22 10.37
CA LEU A 160 5.48 -20.12 10.30
C LEU A 160 6.51 -19.65 9.24
N GLY A 161 7.79 -19.75 9.55
CA GLY A 161 8.87 -19.32 8.65
C GLY A 161 8.99 -17.80 8.58
N THR A 162 9.09 -17.28 7.38
CA THR A 162 9.22 -15.85 7.05
C THR A 162 7.89 -15.15 6.77
N MET A 163 6.77 -15.90 6.88
CA MET A 163 5.45 -15.39 6.59
C MET A 163 4.89 -14.50 7.69
N LEU A 164 4.23 -13.41 7.28
CA LEU A 164 3.46 -12.54 8.16
C LEU A 164 2.03 -12.38 7.63
N THR A 165 1.09 -12.11 8.54
CA THR A 165 -0.30 -11.79 8.19
C THR A 165 -0.75 -10.51 8.89
N GLY A 166 -1.59 -9.74 8.21
CA GLY A 166 -2.14 -8.49 8.73
C GLY A 166 -3.08 -7.83 7.74
N ALA A 167 -3.70 -6.75 8.14
CA ALA A 167 -4.47 -5.90 7.26
C ALA A 167 -3.58 -4.79 6.71
N GLY A 168 -3.75 -4.45 5.42
CA GLY A 168 -3.02 -3.36 4.78
C GLY A 168 -1.55 -3.68 4.53
N ILE A 169 -1.20 -4.96 4.32
CA ILE A 169 0.10 -5.34 3.74
C ILE A 169 0.23 -4.65 2.39
N ASP A 170 -0.84 -4.57 1.65
CA ASP A 170 -1.08 -3.66 0.56
C ASP A 170 -1.32 -2.23 1.10
N ASN A 171 -0.39 -1.25 0.96
CA ASN A 171 0.95 -1.41 0.38
C ASN A 171 2.05 -1.08 1.42
N ARG A 172 1.81 -1.40 2.67
CA ARG A 172 2.80 -1.19 3.75
C ARG A 172 4.05 -2.05 3.58
N VAL A 173 3.96 -3.10 2.78
CA VAL A 173 5.13 -3.91 2.44
C VAL A 173 6.13 -3.11 1.63
N SER A 174 5.66 -2.32 0.68
CA SER A 174 6.51 -1.43 -0.13
C SER A 174 6.97 -0.20 0.64
N LEU A 175 6.14 0.34 1.55
CA LEU A 175 6.61 1.35 2.51
C LEU A 175 7.77 0.81 3.35
N TYR A 176 7.65 -0.40 3.89
CA TYR A 176 8.72 -1.03 4.66
C TYR A 176 9.99 -1.21 3.83
N LEU A 177 9.86 -1.68 2.58
CA LEU A 177 10.97 -1.77 1.63
C LEU A 177 11.60 -0.39 1.37
N SER A 178 10.80 0.69 1.22
CA SER A 178 11.30 2.06 1.06
C SER A 178 12.15 2.52 2.23
N LEU A 179 11.71 2.24 3.46
CA LEU A 179 12.46 2.59 4.67
C LEU A 179 13.79 1.83 4.77
N LEU A 180 13.78 0.51 4.49
CA LEU A 180 14.98 -0.29 4.46
C LEU A 180 15.96 0.15 3.36
N LEU A 181 15.44 0.46 2.17
CA LEU A 181 16.24 0.95 1.05
C LEU A 181 16.86 2.30 1.38
N THR A 182 16.13 3.20 2.03
CA THR A 182 16.65 4.47 2.53
C THR A 182 17.86 4.24 3.44
N GLU A 183 17.77 3.35 4.42
CA GLU A 183 18.89 3.03 5.32
C GLU A 183 20.11 2.50 4.55
N ARG A 184 19.89 1.63 3.57
CA ARG A 184 20.97 1.03 2.76
C ARG A 184 21.66 2.04 1.89
N LEU A 185 20.88 2.86 1.18
CA LEU A 185 21.44 3.82 0.21
C LEU A 185 22.04 5.07 0.86
N SER A 186 21.60 5.46 2.07
CA SER A 186 22.11 6.66 2.76
C SER A 186 23.64 6.65 3.01
N SER A 187 24.26 5.49 3.02
CA SER A 187 25.72 5.34 3.21
C SER A 187 26.50 5.13 1.91
N LYS A 188 25.82 5.17 0.76
CA LYS A 188 26.40 4.89 -0.56
C LYS A 188 26.57 6.16 -1.39
N SER A 189 27.54 6.12 -2.30
CA SER A 189 27.61 7.11 -3.39
C SER A 189 26.59 6.71 -4.46
N LEU A 190 25.70 7.62 -4.79
CA LEU A 190 24.67 7.43 -5.80
C LEU A 190 24.97 8.33 -7.01
N PRO A 191 24.61 7.93 -8.23
CA PRO A 191 24.76 8.77 -9.43
C PRO A 191 23.88 10.03 -9.41
N GLY A 192 22.84 10.07 -8.58
CA GLY A 192 21.93 11.19 -8.42
C GLY A 192 21.20 11.16 -7.09
N ARG A 193 20.17 12.01 -6.96
CA ARG A 193 19.28 12.04 -5.79
C ARG A 193 18.16 11.02 -5.93
N VAL A 194 17.77 10.42 -4.82
CA VAL A 194 16.58 9.56 -4.74
C VAL A 194 15.57 10.22 -3.83
N ARG A 195 14.39 10.53 -4.35
CA ARG A 195 13.25 11.02 -3.59
C ARG A 195 12.29 9.88 -3.35
N PHE A 196 12.16 9.47 -2.10
CA PHE A 196 11.14 8.53 -1.66
C PHE A 196 9.84 9.29 -1.40
N ILE A 197 8.74 8.74 -1.88
CA ILE A 197 7.38 9.27 -1.76
C ILE A 197 6.55 8.24 -1.01
N ALA A 198 6.10 8.61 0.18
CA ALA A 198 5.06 7.90 0.92
C ALA A 198 3.72 8.56 0.56
N SER A 199 3.14 8.12 -0.55
CA SER A 199 1.96 8.72 -1.18
C SER A 199 0.67 8.37 -0.43
N THR A 200 -0.33 9.22 -0.58
CA THR A 200 -1.65 9.07 0.06
C THR A 200 -2.74 8.78 -0.97
N GLN A 201 -3.85 8.21 -0.51
CA GLN A 201 -5.09 8.07 -1.30
C GLN A 201 -4.92 7.28 -2.61
N GLU A 202 -4.05 6.27 -2.61
CA GLU A 202 -3.92 5.37 -3.76
C GLU A 202 -5.22 4.60 -3.96
N GLU A 203 -5.72 3.98 -2.92
CA GLU A 203 -6.95 3.18 -2.87
C GLU A 203 -8.22 3.99 -3.22
N GLY A 204 -8.09 5.31 -3.18
CA GLY A 204 -9.14 6.24 -3.56
C GLY A 204 -9.13 6.65 -5.02
N MET A 205 -8.02 6.95 -5.62
CA MET A 205 -7.83 7.40 -7.02
C MET A 205 -6.36 7.84 -7.29
N MET A 206 -5.37 7.41 -6.51
CA MET A 206 -3.94 7.71 -6.71
C MET A 206 -3.58 9.20 -6.62
N PHE A 207 -4.38 10.01 -5.89
CA PHE A 207 -4.22 11.47 -5.87
C PHE A 207 -2.89 11.92 -5.28
N GLY A 208 -2.42 11.24 -4.23
CA GLY A 208 -1.18 11.60 -3.56
C GLY A 208 0.03 11.48 -4.48
N ALA A 209 0.13 10.39 -5.22
CA ALA A 209 1.23 10.15 -6.16
C ALA A 209 1.27 11.20 -7.28
N ALA A 210 0.12 11.52 -7.87
CA ALA A 210 0.01 12.57 -8.89
C ALA A 210 0.47 13.93 -8.36
N ALA A 211 0.06 14.29 -7.13
CA ALA A 211 0.44 15.55 -6.50
C ALA A 211 1.94 15.60 -6.16
N ALA A 212 2.50 14.52 -5.59
CA ALA A 212 3.92 14.42 -5.23
C ALA A 212 4.82 14.50 -6.46
N THR A 213 4.47 13.80 -7.53
CA THR A 213 5.22 13.83 -8.79
C THR A 213 5.17 15.21 -9.44
N ARG A 214 4.01 15.86 -9.42
CA ARG A 214 3.89 17.25 -9.92
C ARG A 214 4.78 18.22 -9.16
N LEU A 215 4.94 18.06 -7.84
CA LEU A 215 5.85 18.91 -7.05
C LEU A 215 7.31 18.77 -7.50
N ALA A 216 7.77 17.54 -7.85
CA ALA A 216 9.10 17.34 -8.40
C ALA A 216 9.30 18.12 -9.71
N PHE A 217 8.35 18.06 -10.63
CA PHE A 217 8.43 18.80 -11.90
C PHE A 217 8.34 20.32 -11.74
N GLN A 218 7.57 20.82 -10.77
CA GLN A 218 7.47 22.26 -10.52
C GLN A 218 8.77 22.88 -9.99
N SER A 219 9.63 22.09 -9.36
CA SER A 219 10.94 22.51 -8.85
C SER A 219 12.03 22.59 -9.94
N THR A 220 11.67 22.46 -11.21
CA THR A 220 12.63 22.40 -12.36
C THR A 220 13.69 21.30 -12.21
N GLU A 221 13.36 20.21 -11.52
CA GLU A 221 14.24 19.09 -11.30
C GLU A 221 14.30 18.18 -12.54
N ASP A 222 15.48 17.65 -12.83
CA ASP A 222 15.69 16.65 -13.89
C ASP A 222 15.28 15.25 -13.35
N VAL A 223 14.02 14.89 -13.56
CA VAL A 223 13.49 13.59 -13.13
C VAL A 223 13.82 12.54 -14.17
N SER A 224 14.78 11.67 -13.86
CA SER A 224 15.27 10.64 -14.77
C SER A 224 14.27 9.47 -14.92
N PHE A 225 13.74 8.97 -13.84
CA PHE A 225 12.76 7.87 -13.84
C PHE A 225 11.98 7.81 -12.52
N ALA A 226 10.92 7.01 -12.52
CA ALA A 226 10.18 6.64 -11.30
C ALA A 226 10.14 5.13 -11.12
N LEU A 227 10.47 4.66 -9.93
CA LEU A 227 10.22 3.30 -9.46
C LEU A 227 8.96 3.29 -8.60
N ILE A 228 7.96 2.55 -9.02
CA ILE A 228 6.76 2.29 -8.24
C ILE A 228 6.92 0.93 -7.58
N MET A 229 6.70 0.90 -6.28
CA MET A 229 6.69 -0.35 -5.52
C MET A 229 5.30 -0.60 -5.00
N ASP A 230 4.75 -1.77 -5.31
CA ASP A 230 3.38 -2.11 -4.95
C ASP A 230 3.24 -3.58 -4.53
N ALA A 231 2.03 -3.98 -4.16
CA ALA A 231 1.67 -5.38 -3.97
C ALA A 231 1.11 -5.97 -5.27
N THR A 232 1.20 -7.29 -5.41
CA THR A 232 0.53 -8.03 -6.49
C THR A 232 -0.06 -9.33 -6.00
N PHE A 233 -0.84 -10.00 -6.84
CA PHE A 233 -1.55 -11.23 -6.49
C PHE A 233 -0.59 -12.40 -6.25
N GLY A 234 -0.57 -12.89 -5.02
CA GLY A 234 0.16 -14.08 -4.61
C GLY A 234 -0.62 -15.37 -4.91
N LEU A 235 0.10 -16.38 -5.37
CA LEU A 235 -0.45 -17.70 -5.64
C LEU A 235 -1.14 -18.27 -4.40
N SER A 236 -2.42 -18.61 -4.52
CA SER A 236 -3.23 -19.18 -3.45
C SER A 236 -4.24 -20.17 -4.00
N HIS A 237 -4.90 -20.93 -3.10
CA HIS A 237 -5.90 -21.90 -3.52
C HIS A 237 -7.03 -21.24 -4.34
N GLY A 238 -7.23 -21.72 -5.58
CA GLY A 238 -8.23 -21.18 -6.50
C GLY A 238 -7.83 -19.88 -7.20
N VAL A 239 -6.60 -19.39 -7.00
CA VAL A 239 -6.02 -18.26 -7.71
C VAL A 239 -4.71 -18.73 -8.33
N GLU A 240 -4.78 -19.25 -9.55
CA GLU A 240 -3.63 -19.85 -10.26
C GLU A 240 -3.22 -19.01 -11.47
N ASP A 241 -4.21 -18.39 -12.15
CA ASP A 241 -3.95 -17.53 -13.29
C ASP A 241 -3.51 -16.12 -12.83
N SER A 242 -2.43 -15.62 -13.40
CA SER A 242 -1.90 -14.26 -13.12
C SER A 242 -1.53 -14.01 -11.66
N ALA A 243 -1.12 -15.05 -10.92
CA ALA A 243 -0.64 -14.96 -9.54
C ALA A 243 0.80 -15.50 -9.42
N PHE A 244 1.54 -15.00 -8.44
CA PHE A 244 2.96 -15.27 -8.29
C PHE A 244 3.25 -16.01 -6.97
N PRO A 245 4.22 -16.93 -6.93
CA PRO A 245 4.57 -17.64 -5.70
C PRO A 245 5.10 -16.67 -4.65
N LEU A 246 4.77 -16.92 -3.37
CA LEU A 246 5.37 -16.22 -2.24
C LEU A 246 6.69 -16.89 -1.85
N GLY A 247 7.67 -16.10 -1.42
CA GLY A 247 8.96 -16.57 -0.98
C GLY A 247 9.96 -16.85 -2.11
N GLU A 248 9.55 -16.65 -3.36
CA GLU A 248 10.38 -16.86 -4.56
C GLU A 248 10.83 -15.56 -5.24
N GLY A 249 10.60 -14.41 -4.61
CA GLY A 249 11.04 -13.10 -5.08
C GLY A 249 9.90 -12.17 -5.46
N TYR A 250 10.25 -11.15 -6.19
CA TYR A 250 9.40 -10.03 -6.61
C TYR A 250 8.93 -10.20 -8.06
N THR A 251 8.00 -9.35 -8.47
CA THR A 251 7.67 -9.22 -9.90
C THR A 251 8.25 -7.94 -10.48
N LEU A 252 8.57 -7.98 -11.77
CA LEU A 252 8.88 -6.82 -12.59
C LEU A 252 7.78 -6.65 -13.63
N GLY A 253 7.12 -5.51 -13.60
CA GLY A 253 6.02 -5.19 -14.49
C GLY A 253 6.47 -5.07 -15.96
N VAL A 254 5.67 -5.62 -16.86
CA VAL A 254 5.88 -5.53 -18.32
C VAL A 254 4.60 -5.03 -18.97
N GLY A 255 4.65 -3.83 -19.52
CA GLY A 255 3.46 -3.23 -20.12
C GLY A 255 3.76 -2.02 -21.00
N PRO A 256 2.77 -1.49 -21.69
CA PRO A 256 2.97 -0.40 -22.66
C PRO A 256 3.40 0.92 -22.02
N ILE A 257 3.07 1.17 -20.77
CA ILE A 257 3.43 2.40 -20.02
C ILE A 257 4.73 2.26 -19.25
N LEU A 258 5.28 1.04 -19.15
CA LEU A 258 6.48 0.76 -18.37
C LEU A 258 7.74 0.81 -19.25
N SER A 259 8.82 1.33 -18.71
CA SER A 259 10.09 1.52 -19.42
C SER A 259 10.76 0.18 -19.71
N LYS A 260 10.98 -0.13 -20.99
CA LYS A 260 11.65 -1.37 -21.42
C LYS A 260 13.16 -1.33 -21.15
N SER A 261 13.79 -0.17 -21.25
CA SER A 261 15.23 -0.03 -21.01
C SER A 261 15.54 -0.23 -19.53
N HIS A 262 14.82 0.41 -18.64
CA HIS A 262 14.98 0.21 -17.20
C HIS A 262 14.63 -1.22 -16.76
N LEU A 263 13.58 -1.83 -17.33
CA LEU A 263 13.28 -3.25 -17.10
C LEU A 263 14.46 -4.13 -17.48
N HIS A 264 15.13 -3.85 -18.60
CA HIS A 264 16.31 -4.61 -19.02
C HIS A 264 17.43 -4.53 -17.98
N VAL A 265 17.73 -3.32 -17.48
CA VAL A 265 18.74 -3.11 -16.42
C VAL A 265 18.34 -3.89 -15.15
N MET A 266 17.09 -3.79 -14.71
CA MET A 266 16.62 -4.51 -13.51
C MET A 266 16.77 -6.03 -13.66
N LYS A 267 16.53 -6.57 -14.85
CA LYS A 267 16.75 -8.00 -15.15
C LYS A 267 18.23 -8.36 -15.12
N GLU A 268 19.10 -7.58 -15.77
CA GLU A 268 20.55 -7.80 -15.76
C GLU A 268 21.09 -7.84 -14.32
N VAL A 269 20.68 -6.91 -13.47
CA VAL A 269 21.07 -6.87 -12.05
C VAL A 269 20.55 -8.10 -11.32
N SER A 270 19.27 -8.47 -11.52
CA SER A 270 18.68 -9.68 -10.90
C SER A 270 19.46 -10.94 -11.27
N GLU A 271 19.76 -11.11 -12.56
CA GLU A 271 20.51 -12.26 -13.09
C GLU A 271 21.95 -12.29 -12.55
N SER A 272 22.62 -11.15 -12.48
CA SER A 272 23.99 -11.04 -11.94
C SER A 272 24.09 -11.45 -10.47
N LEU A 273 23.05 -11.20 -9.71
CA LEU A 273 22.92 -11.53 -8.29
C LEU A 273 22.30 -12.91 -8.04
N ASN A 274 21.91 -13.65 -9.09
CA ASN A 274 21.13 -14.88 -9.02
C ASN A 274 19.85 -14.73 -8.17
N LEU A 275 19.14 -13.60 -8.31
CA LEU A 275 17.87 -13.37 -7.65
C LEU A 275 16.72 -13.94 -8.48
N SER A 276 15.80 -14.62 -7.81
CA SER A 276 14.56 -15.08 -8.42
C SER A 276 13.59 -13.91 -8.58
N TYR A 277 12.96 -13.82 -9.73
CA TYR A 277 11.91 -12.84 -10.03
C TYR A 277 10.93 -13.40 -11.07
N SER A 278 9.74 -12.81 -11.15
CA SER A 278 8.76 -13.10 -12.19
C SER A 278 8.50 -11.87 -13.04
N LEU A 279 8.10 -12.08 -14.30
CA LEU A 279 7.60 -10.99 -15.15
C LEU A 279 6.08 -10.92 -15.01
N GLU A 280 5.57 -9.72 -14.72
CA GLU A 280 4.15 -9.45 -14.58
C GLU A 280 3.59 -8.74 -15.80
N PRO A 281 2.86 -9.44 -16.69
CA PRO A 281 2.33 -8.84 -17.91
C PRO A 281 1.11 -7.97 -17.61
N LEU A 282 1.20 -6.67 -17.91
CA LEU A 282 0.20 -5.64 -17.67
C LEU A 282 -0.23 -5.01 -19.00
N THR A 283 -1.37 -5.43 -19.52
CA THR A 283 -1.74 -5.14 -20.92
C THR A 283 -2.43 -3.80 -21.15
N ARG A 284 -2.96 -3.17 -20.10
CA ARG A 284 -3.70 -1.88 -20.17
C ARG A 284 -3.23 -0.93 -19.09
N SER A 285 -3.83 -1.01 -17.90
CA SER A 285 -3.40 -0.31 -16.69
C SER A 285 -2.58 -1.25 -15.81
N THR A 286 -1.79 -0.70 -14.94
CA THR A 286 -1.07 -1.46 -13.92
C THR A 286 -1.94 -1.70 -12.69
N GLY A 287 -2.95 -0.84 -12.48
CA GLY A 287 -3.74 -0.80 -11.25
C GLY A 287 -2.96 -0.21 -10.07
N THR A 288 -1.84 0.48 -10.34
CA THR A 288 -0.96 1.08 -9.34
C THR A 288 -0.69 2.55 -9.67
N GLU A 289 0.05 3.24 -8.83
CA GLU A 289 0.48 4.64 -9.06
C GLU A 289 1.27 4.85 -10.37
N ALA A 290 1.81 3.78 -10.97
CA ALA A 290 2.49 3.85 -12.26
C ALA A 290 1.59 4.44 -13.36
N ASP A 291 0.28 4.17 -13.30
CA ASP A 291 -0.70 4.66 -14.28
C ASP A 291 -0.79 6.20 -14.29
N ILE A 292 -0.63 6.82 -13.13
CA ILE A 292 -0.74 8.28 -12.97
C ILE A 292 0.62 8.95 -13.09
N ILE A 293 1.65 8.39 -12.46
CA ILE A 293 3.01 8.96 -12.45
C ILE A 293 3.57 9.05 -13.87
N SER A 294 3.34 8.03 -14.70
CA SER A 294 3.78 8.00 -16.10
C SER A 294 3.23 9.15 -16.95
N LEU A 295 2.14 9.79 -16.52
CA LEU A 295 1.45 10.84 -17.27
C LEU A 295 1.75 12.26 -16.77
N VAL A 296 2.51 12.41 -15.68
CA VAL A 296 2.81 13.74 -15.12
C VAL A 296 3.89 14.44 -15.96
N GLY A 297 3.74 15.75 -16.17
CA GLY A 297 4.63 16.54 -17.01
C GLY A 297 4.47 16.17 -18.49
N GLU A 298 5.60 15.91 -19.16
CA GLU A 298 5.66 15.42 -20.54
C GLU A 298 5.68 13.87 -20.60
N GLY A 299 5.46 13.24 -19.45
CA GLY A 299 5.65 11.80 -19.24
C GLY A 299 7.08 11.48 -18.78
N MET A 300 7.23 10.36 -18.07
CA MET A 300 8.54 9.88 -17.61
C MET A 300 8.68 8.37 -17.72
N PRO A 301 9.90 7.84 -17.79
CA PRO A 301 10.11 6.40 -17.65
C PRO A 301 9.65 5.89 -16.29
N VAL A 302 8.85 4.83 -16.26
CA VAL A 302 8.33 4.22 -15.03
C VAL A 302 8.69 2.75 -14.97
N ILE A 303 9.14 2.31 -13.80
CA ILE A 303 9.42 0.92 -13.45
C ILE A 303 8.39 0.50 -12.41
N LEU A 304 7.86 -0.71 -12.53
CA LEU A 304 7.01 -1.31 -11.51
C LEU A 304 7.70 -2.56 -10.95
N LEU A 305 7.88 -2.57 -9.63
CA LEU A 305 8.29 -3.72 -8.85
C LEU A 305 7.17 -4.05 -7.87
N SER A 306 6.65 -5.29 -7.90
CA SER A 306 5.57 -5.67 -6.99
C SER A 306 5.96 -6.87 -6.13
N ILE A 307 5.42 -6.91 -4.91
CA ILE A 307 5.63 -7.98 -3.93
C ILE A 307 4.37 -8.84 -3.88
N PRO A 308 4.47 -10.16 -4.15
CA PRO A 308 3.29 -11.03 -4.10
C PRO A 308 2.71 -11.14 -2.70
N ILE A 309 1.39 -10.92 -2.59
CA ILE A 309 0.64 -11.10 -1.34
C ILE A 309 -0.61 -11.94 -1.58
N ARG A 310 -1.03 -12.70 -0.58
CA ARG A 310 -2.31 -13.44 -0.62
C ARG A 310 -3.39 -12.64 0.07
N ASN A 311 -4.65 -12.92 -0.30
CA ASN A 311 -5.84 -12.36 0.32
C ASN A 311 -5.88 -10.83 0.30
N MET A 312 -5.35 -10.20 -0.75
CA MET A 312 -5.35 -8.76 -0.94
C MET A 312 -6.72 -8.15 -0.62
N HIS A 313 -6.75 -6.95 -0.05
CA HIS A 313 -7.95 -6.24 0.37
C HIS A 313 -8.80 -7.00 1.41
N SER A 314 -8.13 -7.76 2.27
CA SER A 314 -8.77 -8.45 3.40
C SER A 314 -8.06 -8.16 4.72
N PRO A 315 -8.69 -8.45 5.89
CA PRO A 315 -8.01 -8.28 7.17
C PRO A 315 -6.89 -9.29 7.42
N VAL A 316 -6.72 -10.29 6.55
CA VAL A 316 -5.81 -11.43 6.69
C VAL A 316 -4.91 -11.62 5.48
N GLU A 317 -4.40 -10.52 4.96
CA GLU A 317 -3.37 -10.55 3.92
C GLU A 317 -2.13 -11.30 4.42
N VAL A 318 -1.40 -11.93 3.51
CA VAL A 318 -0.20 -12.72 3.84
C VAL A 318 0.91 -12.36 2.88
N VAL A 319 2.10 -12.12 3.44
CA VAL A 319 3.34 -11.86 2.69
C VAL A 319 4.46 -12.75 3.20
N ASP A 320 5.41 -13.07 2.32
CA ASP A 320 6.69 -13.66 2.70
C ASP A 320 7.77 -12.58 2.73
N LEU A 321 8.42 -12.38 3.89
CA LEU A 321 9.48 -11.36 4.01
C LEU A 321 10.77 -11.73 3.24
N ASN A 322 10.90 -12.96 2.74
CA ASN A 322 11.97 -13.29 1.82
C ASN A 322 11.85 -12.49 0.52
N ASP A 323 10.61 -12.24 0.03
CA ASP A 323 10.38 -11.44 -1.17
C ASP A 323 10.82 -9.99 -0.98
N VAL A 324 10.59 -9.42 0.21
CA VAL A 324 11.10 -8.09 0.59
C VAL A 324 12.64 -8.08 0.63
N GLU A 325 13.26 -9.14 1.16
CA GLU A 325 14.72 -9.22 1.22
C GLU A 325 15.35 -9.32 -0.18
N LEU A 326 14.75 -10.10 -1.08
CA LEU A 326 15.22 -10.22 -2.46
C LEU A 326 15.03 -8.91 -3.23
N SER A 327 13.88 -8.24 -3.04
CA SER A 327 13.64 -6.90 -3.59
C SER A 327 14.65 -5.87 -3.10
N LEU A 328 14.97 -5.88 -1.80
CA LEU A 328 15.97 -4.98 -1.21
C LEU A 328 17.36 -5.23 -1.81
N LYS A 329 17.77 -6.49 -2.00
CA LYS A 329 19.07 -6.81 -2.63
C LYS A 329 19.15 -6.32 -4.07
N LEU A 330 18.08 -6.47 -4.85
CA LEU A 330 18.00 -5.92 -6.19
C LEU A 330 18.20 -4.40 -6.17
N LEU A 331 17.34 -3.69 -5.42
CA LEU A 331 17.29 -2.23 -5.43
C LEU A 331 18.57 -1.62 -4.83
N ASP A 332 19.11 -2.22 -3.78
CA ASP A 332 20.38 -1.80 -3.15
C ASP A 332 21.56 -1.84 -4.13
N THR A 333 21.52 -2.74 -5.12
CA THR A 333 22.53 -2.83 -6.18
C THR A 333 22.17 -1.95 -7.38
N ALA A 334 20.93 -2.01 -7.85
CA ALA A 334 20.51 -1.29 -9.06
C ALA A 334 20.68 0.23 -8.93
N PHE A 335 20.37 0.82 -7.76
CA PHE A 335 20.47 2.28 -7.56
C PHE A 335 21.88 2.83 -7.54
N VAL A 336 22.91 2.01 -7.36
CA VAL A 336 24.32 2.43 -7.46
C VAL A 336 24.92 2.24 -8.86
N GLU A 337 24.19 1.56 -9.76
CA GLU A 337 24.62 1.34 -11.15
C GLU A 337 24.24 2.54 -12.02
N GLU A 338 25.22 3.18 -12.65
CA GLU A 338 24.99 4.31 -13.57
C GLU A 338 23.99 3.95 -14.69
N LYS A 339 24.02 2.70 -15.16
CA LYS A 339 23.11 2.19 -16.20
C LYS A 339 21.64 2.40 -15.88
N LEU A 340 21.24 2.36 -14.59
CA LEU A 340 19.85 2.58 -14.23
C LEU A 340 19.43 4.04 -14.42
N TRP A 341 20.35 4.97 -14.29
CA TRP A 341 20.12 6.41 -14.42
C TRP A 341 20.21 6.90 -15.87
N GLU A 342 20.84 6.12 -16.73
CA GLU A 342 21.04 6.42 -18.16
C GLU A 342 20.07 5.67 -19.10
N ALA A 343 19.21 4.78 -18.55
CA ALA A 343 18.39 3.83 -19.31
C ALA A 343 17.17 4.46 -20.05
#